data_4751dadb4c64c0b2d9ae524506fc3949
#
_entry.id   4751dadb4c64c0b2d9ae524506fc3949
#
_cell.length_a   1.000
_cell.length_b   1.000
_cell.length_c   1.000
_cell.angle_alpha   90.00
_cell.angle_beta   90.00
_cell.angle_gamma   90.00
#
_symmetry.space_group_name_H-M   'P 1'
#
loop_
_entity.id
_entity.type
_entity.pdbx_description
1 polymer ?
#
loop_
_entity_poly.entity_id
_entity_poly.type
_entity_poly.pdbx_seq_one_letter_code
_entity_poly.pdbx_strand_id
1 'polypeptide(L)'
;MSLMIGRDERVADIGVRSPDASQTVLELKALSTSFGHRDIDLKLHRGEILGLYGLVGAGRTELARSILGFGRIIGGEIRVHGQPAHIRSMHEALEGFRIGYVSEDRKGEGLLLAYPVRDNIAITVWRRIAGALGLFTPGAEAKVAIPFIERLTIRTPSIDATVSTLSGGNQQKVSIAKWLAVRTDILIIDEPTVGIDVKTKVEIHELIAGIAREGVSVLLISSDMAEMITVADRILVLHDFRVVGEVANDHCYEPTSAAIMTTIHAVEPAAAGAA
;
A
#
# COMPACT_ATOMS: atom_id res chain seq x y z
N MET A 1 -14.56 34.71 -22.53
CA MET A 1 -15.04 33.62 -21.67
C MET A 1 -13.82 32.91 -21.11
N SER A 2 -13.31 33.37 -19.98
CA SER A 2 -12.16 32.75 -19.30
C SER A 2 -12.72 31.72 -18.36
N LEU A 3 -12.51 30.45 -18.66
CA LEU A 3 -12.94 29.33 -17.88
C LEU A 3 -12.12 29.30 -16.59
N MET A 4 -12.82 29.18 -15.48
CA MET A 4 -12.36 28.95 -14.13
C MET A 4 -11.58 27.62 -14.04
N ILE A 5 -10.32 27.64 -14.43
CA ILE A 5 -9.32 26.62 -14.05
C ILE A 5 -8.29 27.36 -13.21
N GLY A 6 -8.53 27.42 -11.94
CA GLY A 6 -7.70 28.20 -11.05
C GLY A 6 -7.91 27.78 -9.61
N ARG A 7 -7.33 26.66 -9.23
CA ARG A 7 -6.70 26.44 -7.92
C ARG A 7 -5.47 25.62 -8.23
N ASP A 8 -4.30 26.16 -7.89
CA ASP A 8 -3.06 25.40 -7.81
C ASP A 8 -3.34 24.17 -6.96
N GLU A 9 -3.63 23.03 -7.60
CA GLU A 9 -3.55 21.74 -6.94
C GLU A 9 -2.09 21.62 -6.53
N ARG A 10 -1.81 21.73 -5.24
CA ARG A 10 -0.50 21.42 -4.70
C ARG A 10 -0.21 19.97 -5.09
N VAL A 11 0.61 19.78 -6.09
CA VAL A 11 1.23 18.50 -6.39
C VAL A 11 2.14 18.21 -5.20
N ALA A 12 2.02 17.02 -4.62
CA ALA A 12 2.90 16.63 -3.53
C ALA A 12 4.34 16.64 -4.05
N ASP A 13 5.17 17.50 -3.51
CA ASP A 13 6.62 17.45 -3.78
C ASP A 13 7.22 16.36 -2.89
N ILE A 14 7.21 15.14 -3.39
CA ILE A 14 7.76 13.99 -2.68
C ILE A 14 9.24 13.76 -2.95
N GLY A 15 9.86 14.60 -3.76
CA GLY A 15 11.28 14.52 -4.13
C GLY A 15 11.62 13.24 -4.92
N VAL A 16 12.73 13.29 -5.65
CA VAL A 16 13.27 12.10 -6.31
C VAL A 16 13.91 11.18 -5.26
N ARG A 17 13.56 9.89 -5.29
CA ARG A 17 14.18 8.87 -4.46
C ARG A 17 15.07 7.97 -5.32
N SER A 18 16.08 7.39 -4.70
CA SER A 18 16.95 6.39 -5.33
C SER A 18 16.91 5.14 -4.44
N PRO A 19 15.95 4.24 -4.67
CA PRO A 19 15.88 2.99 -3.93
C PRO A 19 17.16 2.18 -4.06
N ASP A 20 17.51 1.40 -3.05
CA ASP A 20 18.67 0.52 -3.10
C ASP A 20 18.33 -0.76 -3.91
N ALA A 21 18.54 -0.69 -5.22
CA ALA A 21 18.29 -1.80 -6.14
C ALA A 21 19.13 -3.06 -5.84
N SER A 22 20.16 -2.96 -5.00
CA SER A 22 20.96 -4.11 -4.58
C SER A 22 20.26 -4.99 -3.52
N GLN A 23 19.26 -4.44 -2.81
CA GLN A 23 18.56 -5.13 -1.73
C GLN A 23 17.11 -5.41 -2.10
N THR A 24 16.83 -6.58 -2.67
CA THR A 24 15.46 -7.06 -2.91
C THR A 24 14.86 -7.57 -1.59
N VAL A 25 13.73 -6.98 -1.17
CA VAL A 25 13.02 -7.34 0.06
C VAL A 25 11.83 -8.28 -0.20
N LEU A 26 11.17 -8.14 -1.34
CA LEU A 26 10.11 -9.04 -1.79
C LEU A 26 10.36 -9.41 -3.24
N GLU A 27 10.31 -10.70 -3.56
CA GLU A 27 10.42 -11.20 -4.93
C GLU A 27 9.33 -12.23 -5.19
N LEU A 28 8.62 -12.07 -6.28
CA LEU A 28 7.72 -13.06 -6.85
C LEU A 28 8.42 -13.63 -8.08
N LYS A 29 8.49 -14.96 -8.21
CA LYS A 29 9.10 -15.64 -9.34
C LYS A 29 8.10 -16.57 -10.00
N ALA A 30 7.72 -16.24 -11.22
CA ALA A 30 6.73 -16.97 -12.02
C ALA A 30 5.48 -17.34 -11.20
N LEU A 31 5.04 -16.41 -10.31
CA LEU A 31 3.98 -16.67 -9.35
C LEU A 31 2.64 -16.85 -10.05
N SER A 32 2.00 -18.00 -9.81
CA SER A 32 0.65 -18.28 -10.27
C SER A 32 -0.25 -18.61 -9.08
N THR A 33 -1.47 -18.06 -9.07
CA THR A 33 -2.36 -18.11 -7.90
C THR A 33 -3.75 -18.61 -8.25
N SER A 34 -4.50 -19.06 -7.25
CA SER A 34 -5.89 -19.50 -7.40
C SER A 34 -6.86 -18.39 -7.79
N PHE A 35 -6.44 -17.11 -7.73
CA PHE A 35 -7.22 -15.98 -8.21
C PHE A 35 -7.12 -15.77 -9.73
N GLY A 36 -6.21 -16.45 -10.41
CA GLY A 36 -6.05 -16.36 -11.84
C GLY A 36 -4.71 -15.80 -12.32
N HIS A 37 -3.85 -15.32 -11.43
CA HIS A 37 -2.52 -14.83 -11.82
C HIS A 37 -1.70 -15.94 -12.43
N ARG A 38 -0.90 -15.59 -13.47
CA ARG A 38 -0.03 -16.50 -14.20
C ARG A 38 1.32 -15.84 -14.42
N ASP A 39 2.37 -16.54 -13.99
CA ASP A 39 3.76 -16.20 -14.24
C ASP A 39 4.11 -14.76 -13.87
N ILE A 40 3.67 -14.34 -12.68
CA ILE A 40 3.97 -13.00 -12.16
C ILE A 40 5.41 -12.94 -11.68
N ASP A 41 6.20 -12.08 -12.30
CA ASP A 41 7.53 -11.68 -11.84
C ASP A 41 7.46 -10.25 -11.28
N LEU A 42 7.95 -10.09 -10.05
CA LEU A 42 7.98 -8.80 -9.35
C LEU A 42 9.17 -8.78 -8.41
N LYS A 43 9.87 -7.65 -8.35
CA LYS A 43 10.88 -7.37 -7.33
C LYS A 43 10.59 -6.02 -6.69
N LEU A 44 10.55 -6.00 -5.37
CA LEU A 44 10.45 -4.79 -4.56
C LEU A 44 11.78 -4.60 -3.83
N HIS A 45 12.38 -3.44 -3.96
CA HIS A 45 13.65 -3.11 -3.35
C HIS A 45 13.48 -2.35 -2.04
N ARG A 46 14.53 -2.33 -1.23
CA ARG A 46 14.49 -1.66 0.07
C ARG A 46 14.27 -0.15 -0.09
N GLY A 47 13.28 0.37 0.64
CA GLY A 47 12.90 1.80 0.60
C GLY A 47 12.27 2.25 -0.71
N GLU A 48 11.92 1.30 -1.59
CA GLU A 48 11.21 1.57 -2.84
C GLU A 48 9.71 1.70 -2.62
N ILE A 49 9.07 2.55 -3.41
CA ILE A 49 7.63 2.52 -3.66
C ILE A 49 7.42 1.95 -5.06
N LEU A 50 7.11 0.67 -5.13
CA LEU A 50 6.73 0.00 -6.37
C LEU A 50 5.23 0.17 -6.60
N GLY A 51 4.85 0.83 -7.67
CA GLY A 51 3.47 0.97 -8.09
C GLY A 51 2.96 -0.28 -8.81
N LEU A 52 1.77 -0.72 -8.48
CA LEU A 52 1.05 -1.76 -9.20
C LEU A 52 -0.21 -1.15 -9.79
N TYR A 53 -0.14 -0.78 -11.07
CA TYR A 53 -1.20 -0.13 -11.81
C TYR A 53 -1.93 -1.11 -12.72
N GLY A 54 -3.22 -0.86 -12.97
CA GLY A 54 -4.04 -1.63 -13.91
C GLY A 54 -5.48 -1.17 -13.86
N LEU A 55 -6.27 -1.55 -14.86
CA LEU A 55 -7.69 -1.25 -14.87
C LEU A 55 -8.44 -2.05 -13.80
N VAL A 56 -9.67 -1.65 -13.51
CA VAL A 56 -10.55 -2.37 -12.58
C VAL A 56 -10.68 -3.83 -13.02
N GLY A 57 -10.47 -4.77 -12.11
CA GLY A 57 -10.49 -6.20 -12.40
C GLY A 57 -9.17 -6.77 -12.92
N ALA A 58 -8.08 -5.99 -13.01
CA ALA A 58 -6.78 -6.49 -13.46
C ALA A 58 -6.11 -7.48 -12.51
N GLY A 59 -6.62 -7.66 -11.28
CA GLY A 59 -6.09 -8.61 -10.30
C GLY A 59 -5.12 -8.02 -9.27
N ARG A 60 -5.04 -6.70 -9.12
CA ARG A 60 -4.08 -6.03 -8.23
C ARG A 60 -4.27 -6.39 -6.76
N THR A 61 -5.48 -6.19 -6.23
CA THR A 61 -5.86 -6.53 -4.84
C THR A 61 -5.74 -8.03 -4.59
N GLU A 62 -6.12 -8.86 -5.55
CA GLU A 62 -6.00 -10.32 -5.46
C GLU A 62 -4.53 -10.77 -5.40
N LEU A 63 -3.61 -10.05 -6.09
CA LEU A 63 -2.18 -10.31 -5.97
C LEU A 63 -1.67 -9.98 -4.56
N ALA A 64 -2.03 -8.82 -4.02
CA ALA A 64 -1.71 -8.45 -2.65
C ALA A 64 -2.24 -9.50 -1.65
N ARG A 65 -3.49 -9.90 -1.80
CA ARG A 65 -4.12 -10.94 -0.97
C ARG A 65 -3.40 -12.29 -1.09
N SER A 66 -2.92 -12.66 -2.28
CA SER A 66 -2.12 -13.89 -2.46
C SER A 66 -0.80 -13.83 -1.70
N ILE A 67 -0.09 -12.69 -1.74
CA ILE A 67 1.15 -12.47 -0.98
C ILE A 67 0.89 -12.62 0.53
N LEU A 68 -0.27 -12.21 1.01
CA LEU A 68 -0.67 -12.25 2.41
C LEU A 68 -1.26 -13.60 2.87
N GLY A 69 -1.33 -14.59 1.96
CA GLY A 69 -1.80 -15.93 2.28
C GLY A 69 -3.32 -16.12 2.21
N PHE A 70 -4.08 -15.20 1.57
CA PHE A 70 -5.53 -15.37 1.37
C PHE A 70 -5.87 -16.20 0.13
N GLY A 71 -4.90 -16.41 -0.79
CA GLY A 71 -5.05 -17.24 -1.97
C GLY A 71 -4.03 -18.39 -1.98
N ARG A 72 -4.35 -19.47 -2.71
CA ARG A 72 -3.37 -20.56 -2.89
C ARG A 72 -2.38 -20.20 -3.98
N ILE A 73 -1.10 -20.43 -3.71
CA ILE A 73 -0.05 -20.41 -4.72
C ILE A 73 -0.12 -21.75 -5.45
N ILE A 74 -0.29 -21.74 -6.78
CA ILE A 74 -0.40 -22.91 -7.64
C ILE A 74 0.83 -23.12 -8.51
N GLY A 75 1.73 -22.11 -8.59
CA GLY A 75 3.01 -22.18 -9.30
C GLY A 75 3.92 -21.05 -8.87
N GLY A 76 5.22 -21.23 -9.09
CA GLY A 76 6.22 -20.24 -8.70
C GLY A 76 6.49 -20.16 -7.21
N GLU A 77 7.15 -19.10 -6.78
CA GLU A 77 7.53 -18.89 -5.38
C GLU A 77 7.48 -17.41 -4.96
N ILE A 78 7.26 -17.19 -3.67
CA ILE A 78 7.46 -15.90 -3.00
C ILE A 78 8.76 -15.97 -2.21
N ARG A 79 9.59 -14.94 -2.32
CA ARG A 79 10.78 -14.77 -1.48
C ARG A 79 10.71 -13.44 -0.73
N VAL A 80 11.06 -13.49 0.55
CA VAL A 80 11.21 -12.31 1.39
C VAL A 80 12.63 -12.26 1.91
N HIS A 81 13.32 -11.14 1.73
CA HIS A 81 14.74 -10.98 2.03
C HIS A 81 15.62 -12.12 1.45
N GLY A 82 15.31 -12.54 0.21
CA GLY A 82 16.02 -13.60 -0.50
C GLY A 82 15.71 -15.03 -0.04
N GLN A 83 14.90 -15.22 1.01
CA GLN A 83 14.52 -16.54 1.52
C GLN A 83 13.10 -16.93 1.03
N PRO A 84 12.88 -18.21 0.67
CA PRO A 84 11.54 -18.69 0.34
C PRO A 84 10.54 -18.41 1.47
N ALA A 85 9.37 -17.88 1.12
CA ALA A 85 8.33 -17.50 2.07
C ALA A 85 7.03 -18.27 1.78
N HIS A 86 6.61 -19.11 2.72
CA HIS A 86 5.36 -19.85 2.67
C HIS A 86 4.35 -19.18 3.59
N ILE A 87 3.64 -18.17 3.08
CA ILE A 87 2.69 -17.36 3.84
C ILE A 87 1.29 -17.97 3.67
N ARG A 88 0.63 -18.32 4.77
CA ARG A 88 -0.71 -18.95 4.80
C ARG A 88 -1.75 -18.11 5.51
N SER A 89 -1.33 -17.00 6.11
CA SER A 89 -2.22 -16.10 6.85
C SER A 89 -1.59 -14.73 7.02
N MET A 90 -2.43 -13.72 7.26
CA MET A 90 -1.97 -12.37 7.60
C MET A 90 -1.09 -12.36 8.87
N HIS A 91 -1.35 -13.25 9.81
CA HIS A 91 -0.53 -13.38 11.02
C HIS A 91 0.90 -13.85 10.67
N GLU A 92 1.05 -14.85 9.80
CA GLU A 92 2.37 -15.29 9.33
C GLU A 92 3.06 -14.23 8.48
N ALA A 93 2.32 -13.50 7.64
CA ALA A 93 2.86 -12.37 6.88
C ALA A 93 3.47 -11.32 7.80
N LEU A 94 2.77 -10.99 8.89
CA LEU A 94 3.21 -9.97 9.84
C LEU A 94 4.34 -10.44 10.74
N GLU A 95 4.14 -11.53 11.49
CA GLU A 95 5.09 -11.97 12.53
C GLU A 95 6.33 -12.68 11.95
N GLY A 96 6.15 -13.42 10.84
CA GLY A 96 7.23 -14.16 10.20
C GLY A 96 8.03 -13.32 9.21
N PHE A 97 7.37 -12.42 8.49
CA PHE A 97 7.98 -11.72 7.35
C PHE A 97 7.87 -10.20 7.44
N ARG A 98 7.25 -9.65 8.50
CA ARG A 98 7.10 -8.22 8.74
C ARG A 98 6.42 -7.46 7.58
N ILE A 99 5.45 -8.12 6.95
CA ILE A 99 4.61 -7.55 5.90
C ILE A 99 3.33 -7.00 6.52
N GLY A 100 3.05 -5.72 6.35
CA GLY A 100 1.80 -5.05 6.73
C GLY A 100 0.91 -4.82 5.52
N TYR A 101 -0.40 -4.64 5.76
CA TYR A 101 -1.39 -4.42 4.71
C TYR A 101 -2.41 -3.36 5.09
N VAL A 102 -2.42 -2.28 4.34
CA VAL A 102 -3.45 -1.23 4.40
C VAL A 102 -4.49 -1.56 3.34
N SER A 103 -5.67 -2.02 3.75
CA SER A 103 -6.77 -2.40 2.87
C SER A 103 -7.50 -1.19 2.31
N GLU A 104 -8.01 -1.31 1.07
CA GLU A 104 -8.97 -0.37 0.48
C GLU A 104 -10.22 -0.24 1.35
N ASP A 105 -10.77 -1.36 1.84
CA ASP A 105 -11.91 -1.36 2.74
C ASP A 105 -11.50 -1.06 4.19
N ARG A 106 -11.23 0.22 4.44
CA ARG A 106 -10.88 0.69 5.80
C ARG A 106 -11.94 0.37 6.83
N LYS A 107 -13.22 0.39 6.43
CA LYS A 107 -14.36 0.31 7.34
C LYS A 107 -14.72 -1.13 7.70
N GLY A 108 -14.59 -2.04 6.75
CA GLY A 108 -14.88 -3.46 6.95
C GLY A 108 -13.69 -4.28 7.43
N GLU A 109 -12.48 -3.99 6.90
CA GLU A 109 -11.29 -4.80 7.16
C GLU A 109 -10.18 -4.01 7.88
N GLY A 110 -10.04 -2.72 7.58
CA GLY A 110 -8.87 -1.93 7.98
C GLY A 110 -8.88 -1.48 9.43
N LEU A 111 -10.02 -1.13 10.00
CA LEU A 111 -10.15 -0.45 11.30
C LEU A 111 -11.31 -0.97 12.13
N LEU A 112 -11.12 -0.99 13.44
CA LEU A 112 -12.17 -1.20 14.43
C LEU A 112 -12.86 0.14 14.72
N LEU A 113 -13.83 0.52 13.89
CA LEU A 113 -14.44 1.85 13.90
C LEU A 113 -15.09 2.24 15.23
N ALA A 114 -15.64 1.27 15.98
CA ALA A 114 -16.28 1.50 17.28
C ALA A 114 -15.27 1.62 18.44
N TYR A 115 -13.98 1.45 18.18
CA TYR A 115 -12.93 1.45 19.20
C TYR A 115 -12.08 2.73 19.17
N PRO A 116 -11.39 3.04 20.27
CA PRO A 116 -10.48 4.17 20.38
C PRO A 116 -9.37 4.18 19.34
N VAL A 117 -8.84 5.37 19.05
CA VAL A 117 -7.67 5.55 18.17
C VAL A 117 -6.47 4.78 18.70
N ARG A 118 -6.20 4.82 20.02
CA ARG A 118 -5.07 4.10 20.62
C ARG A 118 -5.18 2.58 20.42
N ASP A 119 -6.39 2.01 20.57
CA ASP A 119 -6.62 0.57 20.42
C ASP A 119 -6.34 0.13 18.98
N ASN A 120 -6.84 0.92 18.01
CA ASN A 120 -6.60 0.65 16.59
C ASN A 120 -5.12 0.68 16.23
N ILE A 121 -4.34 1.62 16.77
CA ILE A 121 -2.90 1.71 16.50
C ILE A 121 -2.15 0.58 17.19
N ALA A 122 -2.53 0.23 18.43
CA ALA A 122 -1.80 -0.74 19.24
C ALA A 122 -2.17 -2.21 18.95
N ILE A 123 -3.27 -2.50 18.23
CA ILE A 123 -3.80 -3.85 18.04
C ILE A 123 -2.77 -4.84 17.49
N THR A 124 -1.91 -4.40 16.57
CA THR A 124 -0.87 -5.25 15.96
C THR A 124 0.25 -5.64 16.94
N VAL A 125 0.37 -4.90 18.05
CA VAL A 125 1.40 -5.13 19.06
C VAL A 125 0.86 -5.54 20.42
N TRP A 126 -0.44 -5.77 20.56
CA TRP A 126 -1.06 -6.15 21.84
C TRP A 126 -0.34 -7.30 22.55
N ARG A 127 0.04 -8.35 21.81
CA ARG A 127 0.81 -9.48 22.38
C ARG A 127 2.17 -9.08 22.96
N ARG A 128 2.80 -8.04 22.40
CA ARG A 128 4.12 -7.52 22.85
C ARG A 128 4.00 -6.59 24.06
N ILE A 129 2.88 -5.86 24.19
CA ILE A 129 2.64 -4.90 25.27
C ILE A 129 1.84 -5.49 26.42
N ALA A 130 1.37 -6.74 26.28
CA ALA A 130 0.67 -7.47 27.33
C ALA A 130 1.60 -7.69 28.52
N GLY A 131 1.08 -7.46 29.73
CA GLY A 131 1.78 -7.76 30.98
C GLY A 131 1.84 -9.27 31.26
N ALA A 132 2.40 -9.65 32.41
CA ALA A 132 2.65 -11.03 32.81
C ALA A 132 1.40 -11.94 32.83
N LEU A 133 0.21 -11.35 32.97
CA LEU A 133 -1.08 -12.07 32.96
C LEU A 133 -1.76 -12.03 31.57
N GLY A 134 -1.08 -11.59 30.52
CA GLY A 134 -1.66 -11.43 29.20
C GLY A 134 -2.62 -10.24 29.07
N LEU A 135 -2.69 -9.37 30.09
CA LEU A 135 -3.53 -8.18 30.08
C LEU A 135 -2.76 -6.97 29.56
N PHE A 136 -3.37 -6.19 28.71
CA PHE A 136 -2.87 -4.90 28.28
C PHE A 136 -3.71 -3.77 28.89
N THR A 137 -3.08 -2.64 29.10
CA THR A 137 -3.70 -1.48 29.77
C THR A 137 -3.80 -0.30 28.81
N PRO A 138 -4.78 0.60 29.00
CA PRO A 138 -4.87 1.84 28.24
C PRO A 138 -3.57 2.65 28.24
N GLY A 139 -2.81 2.62 29.33
CA GLY A 139 -1.51 3.29 29.43
C GLY A 139 -0.42 2.63 28.57
N ALA A 140 -0.44 1.30 28.39
CA ALA A 140 0.48 0.61 27.49
C ALA A 140 0.16 0.92 26.03
N GLU A 141 -1.11 0.94 25.67
CA GLU A 141 -1.57 1.31 24.32
C GLU A 141 -1.25 2.77 24.01
N ALA A 142 -1.48 3.69 24.95
CA ALA A 142 -1.15 5.10 24.81
C ALA A 142 0.34 5.31 24.50
N LYS A 143 1.25 4.59 25.18
CA LYS A 143 2.70 4.65 24.93
C LYS A 143 3.06 4.23 23.49
N VAL A 144 2.29 3.34 22.89
CA VAL A 144 2.46 2.95 21.48
C VAL A 144 1.85 4.01 20.56
N ALA A 145 0.62 4.44 20.84
CA ALA A 145 -0.17 5.24 19.92
C ALA A 145 0.29 6.69 19.81
N ILE A 146 0.64 7.34 20.95
CA ILE A 146 0.99 8.77 20.98
C ILE A 146 2.10 9.14 19.99
N PRO A 147 3.25 8.43 19.92
CA PRO A 147 4.30 8.77 18.99
C PRO A 147 3.86 8.72 17.50
N PHE A 148 2.94 7.80 17.14
CA PHE A 148 2.42 7.73 15.78
C PHE A 148 1.37 8.80 15.49
N ILE A 149 0.54 9.17 16.49
CA ILE A 149 -0.42 10.28 16.36
C ILE A 149 0.32 11.58 16.06
N GLU A 150 1.40 11.85 16.80
CA GLU A 150 2.23 13.04 16.61
C GLU A 150 2.97 12.99 15.26
N ARG A 151 3.70 11.89 14.99
CA ARG A 151 4.51 11.71 13.79
C ARG A 151 3.69 11.82 12.50
N LEU A 152 2.50 11.20 12.45
CA LEU A 152 1.64 11.18 11.28
C LEU A 152 0.63 12.35 11.27
N THR A 153 0.73 13.23 12.26
CA THR A 153 -0.17 14.38 12.39
C THR A 153 -1.64 13.96 12.31
N ILE A 154 -2.01 12.93 13.09
CA ILE A 154 -3.40 12.44 13.15
C ILE A 154 -4.23 13.45 13.95
N ARG A 155 -5.20 14.07 13.29
CA ARG A 155 -6.10 15.03 13.95
C ARG A 155 -7.21 14.27 14.66
N THR A 156 -7.10 14.16 15.98
CA THR A 156 -8.07 13.52 16.86
C THR A 156 -8.29 14.38 18.10
N PRO A 157 -9.52 14.45 18.67
CA PRO A 157 -9.78 15.18 19.91
C PRO A 157 -9.03 14.58 21.11
N SER A 158 -8.85 13.27 21.13
CA SER A 158 -8.08 12.52 22.13
C SER A 158 -7.68 11.14 21.58
N ILE A 159 -6.76 10.47 22.26
CA ILE A 159 -6.39 9.08 21.95
C ILE A 159 -7.53 8.09 22.21
N ASP A 160 -8.50 8.50 23.06
CA ASP A 160 -9.69 7.74 23.43
C ASP A 160 -10.87 8.00 22.50
N ALA A 161 -10.74 8.93 21.57
CA ALA A 161 -11.78 9.20 20.59
C ALA A 161 -12.01 7.98 19.69
N THR A 162 -13.27 7.68 19.42
CA THR A 162 -13.67 6.58 18.56
C THR A 162 -13.28 6.87 17.10
N VAL A 163 -12.65 5.93 16.44
CA VAL A 163 -12.14 6.10 15.06
C VAL A 163 -13.24 6.50 14.08
N SER A 164 -14.48 6.03 14.27
CA SER A 164 -15.63 6.42 13.42
C SER A 164 -15.91 7.92 13.40
N THR A 165 -15.46 8.69 14.40
CA THR A 165 -15.65 10.15 14.47
C THR A 165 -14.62 10.94 13.69
N LEU A 166 -13.56 10.29 13.21
CA LEU A 166 -12.49 10.93 12.45
C LEU A 166 -12.87 11.10 10.98
N SER A 167 -12.28 12.11 10.33
CA SER A 167 -12.34 12.24 8.86
C SER A 167 -11.67 11.05 8.18
N GLY A 168 -12.05 10.76 6.91
CA GLY A 168 -11.49 9.67 6.13
C GLY A 168 -9.96 9.67 6.05
N GLY A 169 -9.35 10.84 5.88
CA GLY A 169 -7.89 10.96 5.86
C GLY A 169 -7.23 10.65 7.21
N ASN A 170 -7.85 11.05 8.34
CA ASN A 170 -7.32 10.67 9.66
C ASN A 170 -7.52 9.18 9.95
N GLN A 171 -8.63 8.59 9.51
CA GLN A 171 -8.82 7.14 9.54
C GLN A 171 -7.72 6.40 8.74
N GLN A 172 -7.37 6.91 7.56
CA GLN A 172 -6.27 6.34 6.75
C GLN A 172 -4.93 6.43 7.47
N LYS A 173 -4.63 7.58 8.08
CA LYS A 173 -3.41 7.73 8.89
C LYS A 173 -3.38 6.77 10.07
N VAL A 174 -4.51 6.52 10.74
CA VAL A 174 -4.63 5.49 11.81
C VAL A 174 -4.37 4.09 11.24
N SER A 175 -4.93 3.76 10.06
CA SER A 175 -4.70 2.47 9.41
C SER A 175 -3.21 2.24 9.08
N ILE A 176 -2.52 3.27 8.59
CA ILE A 176 -1.08 3.21 8.33
C ILE A 176 -0.29 3.08 9.66
N ALA A 177 -0.64 3.91 10.67
CA ALA A 177 0.00 3.90 11.99
C ALA A 177 -0.01 2.50 12.64
N LYS A 178 -1.11 1.78 12.52
CA LYS A 178 -1.30 0.40 13.00
C LYS A 178 -0.19 -0.54 12.53
N TRP A 179 0.19 -0.47 11.26
CA TRP A 179 1.22 -1.32 10.67
C TRP A 179 2.64 -0.84 10.97
N LEU A 180 2.84 0.48 11.06
CA LEU A 180 4.12 1.03 11.47
C LEU A 180 4.46 0.73 12.93
N ALA A 181 3.45 0.60 13.81
CA ALA A 181 3.63 0.27 15.22
C ALA A 181 4.33 -1.08 15.42
N VAL A 182 4.12 -2.04 14.52
CA VAL A 182 4.75 -3.36 14.59
C VAL A 182 6.13 -3.41 13.89
N ARG A 183 6.58 -2.27 13.32
CA ARG A 183 7.84 -2.14 12.58
C ARG A 183 7.91 -3.05 11.36
N THR A 184 6.92 -2.92 10.47
CA THR A 184 6.92 -3.60 9.18
C THR A 184 8.11 -3.17 8.33
N ASP A 185 8.69 -4.10 7.58
CA ASP A 185 9.74 -3.84 6.58
C ASP A 185 9.13 -3.63 5.20
N ILE A 186 7.99 -4.28 4.95
CA ILE A 186 7.23 -4.21 3.71
C ILE A 186 5.80 -3.79 4.05
N LEU A 187 5.30 -2.76 3.38
CA LEU A 187 3.94 -2.27 3.54
C LEU A 187 3.21 -2.32 2.20
N ILE A 188 2.21 -3.17 2.09
CA ILE A 188 1.31 -3.19 0.95
C ILE A 188 0.19 -2.19 1.24
N ILE A 189 -0.04 -1.25 0.33
CA ILE A 189 -1.06 -0.20 0.48
C ILE A 189 -1.99 -0.29 -0.72
N ASP A 190 -3.24 -0.62 -0.45
CA ASP A 190 -4.28 -0.80 -1.47
C ASP A 190 -5.23 0.40 -1.45
N GLU A 191 -5.29 1.13 -2.57
CA GLU A 191 -6.14 2.31 -2.81
C GLU A 191 -6.10 3.32 -1.65
N PRO A 192 -4.93 3.93 -1.32
CA PRO A 192 -4.75 4.70 -0.10
C PRO A 192 -5.63 5.96 0.01
N THR A 193 -6.10 6.50 -1.12
CA THR A 193 -6.81 7.78 -1.14
C THR A 193 -8.26 7.70 -1.57
N VAL A 194 -8.81 6.49 -1.72
CA VAL A 194 -10.23 6.30 -2.03
C VAL A 194 -11.11 6.92 -0.93
N GLY A 195 -12.05 7.79 -1.34
CA GLY A 195 -12.97 8.47 -0.44
C GLY A 195 -12.31 9.53 0.48
N ILE A 196 -11.17 10.07 0.05
CA ILE A 196 -10.44 11.15 0.75
C ILE A 196 -10.48 12.43 -0.10
N ASP A 197 -10.59 13.57 0.56
CA ASP A 197 -10.57 14.88 -0.11
C ASP A 197 -9.18 15.22 -0.68
N VAL A 198 -9.14 16.06 -1.72
CA VAL A 198 -7.93 16.39 -2.49
C VAL A 198 -6.79 16.89 -1.61
N LYS A 199 -7.07 17.75 -0.63
CA LYS A 199 -6.04 18.28 0.25
C LYS A 199 -5.41 17.18 1.10
N THR A 200 -6.21 16.28 1.61
CA THR A 200 -5.75 15.17 2.44
C THR A 200 -5.05 14.08 1.62
N LYS A 201 -5.39 13.92 0.32
CA LYS A 201 -4.62 13.05 -0.59
C LYS A 201 -3.15 13.43 -0.61
N VAL A 202 -2.83 14.71 -0.75
CA VAL A 202 -1.44 15.22 -0.73
C VAL A 202 -0.73 14.82 0.58
N GLU A 203 -1.40 15.01 1.72
CA GLU A 203 -0.83 14.63 3.03
C GLU A 203 -0.53 13.10 3.11
N ILE A 204 -1.38 12.25 2.49
CA ILE A 204 -1.16 10.80 2.44
C ILE A 204 -0.01 10.44 1.50
N HIS A 205 0.12 11.10 0.34
CA HIS A 205 1.23 10.89 -0.58
C HIS A 205 2.58 11.24 0.08
N GLU A 206 2.67 12.40 0.74
CA GLU A 206 3.84 12.82 1.49
C GLU A 206 4.19 11.86 2.63
N LEU A 207 3.17 11.33 3.31
CA LEU A 207 3.32 10.32 4.35
C LEU A 207 3.91 9.02 3.79
N ILE A 208 3.37 8.48 2.70
CA ILE A 208 3.87 7.25 2.06
C ILE A 208 5.32 7.45 1.62
N ALA A 209 5.64 8.59 0.99
CA ALA A 209 7.00 8.93 0.60
C ALA A 209 7.95 9.05 1.81
N GLY A 210 7.46 9.62 2.92
CA GLY A 210 8.21 9.71 4.18
C GLY A 210 8.56 8.34 4.75
N ILE A 211 7.59 7.43 4.76
CA ILE A 211 7.75 6.04 5.23
C ILE A 211 8.81 5.31 4.40
N ALA A 212 8.79 5.46 3.09
CA ALA A 212 9.77 4.84 2.20
C ALA A 212 11.19 5.39 2.44
N ARG A 213 11.33 6.71 2.65
CA ARG A 213 12.62 7.33 3.01
C ARG A 213 13.20 6.80 4.32
N GLU A 214 12.38 6.33 5.24
CA GLU A 214 12.82 5.69 6.48
C GLU A 214 13.21 4.21 6.30
N GLY A 215 13.14 3.70 5.06
CA GLY A 215 13.60 2.37 4.68
C GLY A 215 12.52 1.29 4.68
N VAL A 216 11.24 1.64 4.87
CA VAL A 216 10.12 0.71 4.64
C VAL A 216 9.88 0.63 3.13
N SER A 217 9.75 -0.57 2.61
CA SER A 217 9.47 -0.80 1.18
C SER A 217 7.96 -0.88 0.97
N VAL A 218 7.44 -0.18 -0.03
CA VAL A 218 6.00 -0.04 -0.25
C VAL A 218 5.60 -0.67 -1.58
N LEU A 219 4.64 -1.59 -1.56
CA LEU A 219 3.90 -2.00 -2.75
C LEU A 219 2.59 -1.19 -2.77
N LEU A 220 2.55 -0.20 -3.65
CA LEU A 220 1.42 0.70 -3.80
C LEU A 220 0.49 0.21 -4.89
N ILE A 221 -0.77 -0.03 -4.54
CA ILE A 221 -1.82 -0.38 -5.49
C ILE A 221 -2.76 0.82 -5.61
N SER A 222 -2.97 1.30 -6.82
CA SER A 222 -3.92 2.37 -7.08
C SER A 222 -4.51 2.29 -8.48
N SER A 223 -5.77 2.65 -8.61
CA SER A 223 -6.46 2.87 -9.88
C SER A 223 -6.35 4.33 -10.36
N ASP A 224 -5.91 5.24 -9.49
CA ASP A 224 -5.68 6.65 -9.80
C ASP A 224 -4.30 6.81 -10.44
N MET A 225 -4.27 7.07 -11.75
CA MET A 225 -3.03 7.23 -12.51
C MET A 225 -2.19 8.42 -12.01
N ALA A 226 -2.84 9.51 -11.61
CA ALA A 226 -2.14 10.68 -11.10
C ALA A 226 -1.47 10.39 -9.74
N GLU A 227 -2.15 9.66 -8.87
CA GLU A 227 -1.57 9.15 -7.61
C GLU A 227 -0.37 8.25 -7.89
N MET A 228 -0.52 7.29 -8.80
CA MET A 228 0.54 6.35 -9.15
C MET A 228 1.79 7.07 -9.65
N ILE A 229 1.64 7.98 -10.61
CA ILE A 229 2.74 8.76 -11.16
C ILE A 229 3.36 9.69 -10.11
N THR A 230 2.52 10.26 -9.22
CA THR A 230 3.04 11.13 -8.17
C THR A 230 3.90 10.36 -7.17
N VAL A 231 3.51 9.14 -6.75
CA VAL A 231 4.06 8.50 -5.55
C VAL A 231 5.09 7.40 -5.85
N ALA A 232 4.88 6.61 -6.91
CA ALA A 232 5.70 5.42 -7.18
C ALA A 232 7.08 5.79 -7.78
N ASP A 233 8.11 5.01 -7.47
CA ASP A 233 9.44 5.13 -8.09
C ASP A 233 9.48 4.47 -9.48
N ARG A 234 8.80 3.33 -9.63
CA ARG A 234 8.53 2.65 -10.89
C ARG A 234 7.18 1.94 -10.83
N ILE A 235 6.62 1.61 -11.99
CA ILE A 235 5.24 1.14 -12.10
C ILE A 235 5.20 -0.17 -12.87
N LEU A 236 4.70 -1.23 -12.24
CA LEU A 236 4.31 -2.45 -12.93
C LEU A 236 2.87 -2.31 -13.40
N VAL A 237 2.64 -2.65 -14.66
CA VAL A 237 1.31 -2.61 -15.27
C VAL A 237 0.73 -4.02 -15.28
N LEU A 238 -0.41 -4.18 -14.61
CA LEU A 238 -1.21 -5.40 -14.62
C LEU A 238 -2.37 -5.30 -15.61
N HIS A 239 -2.56 -6.36 -16.37
CA HIS A 239 -3.73 -6.57 -17.23
C HIS A 239 -4.10 -8.05 -17.23
N ASP A 240 -5.38 -8.37 -17.01
CA ASP A 240 -5.90 -9.74 -17.01
C ASP A 240 -5.04 -10.72 -16.19
N PHE A 241 -4.77 -10.35 -14.91
CA PHE A 241 -3.98 -11.15 -13.95
C PHE A 241 -2.54 -11.45 -14.39
N ARG A 242 -1.95 -10.63 -15.27
CA ARG A 242 -0.56 -10.74 -15.73
C ARG A 242 0.16 -9.40 -15.61
N VAL A 243 1.44 -9.44 -15.35
CA VAL A 243 2.29 -8.27 -15.56
C VAL A 243 2.56 -8.14 -17.04
N VAL A 244 2.12 -7.05 -17.64
CA VAL A 244 2.26 -6.80 -19.09
C VAL A 244 3.39 -5.83 -19.42
N GLY A 245 3.93 -5.17 -18.42
CA GLY A 245 5.11 -4.32 -18.59
C GLY A 245 5.50 -3.60 -17.32
N GLU A 246 6.65 -2.95 -17.38
CA GLU A 246 7.21 -2.08 -16.36
C GLU A 246 7.51 -0.73 -16.97
N VAL A 247 7.10 0.35 -16.30
CA VAL A 247 7.31 1.72 -16.72
C VAL A 247 8.18 2.43 -15.68
N ALA A 248 9.32 2.96 -16.12
CA ALA A 248 10.11 3.88 -15.31
C ALA A 248 9.32 5.16 -15.07
N ASN A 249 9.29 5.65 -13.85
CA ASN A 249 8.55 6.84 -13.50
C ASN A 249 9.50 8.04 -13.30
N ASP A 250 9.36 9.04 -14.14
CA ASP A 250 10.08 10.30 -14.04
C ASP A 250 9.26 11.39 -13.32
N HIS A 251 8.11 11.01 -12.77
CA HIS A 251 7.11 11.86 -12.12
C HIS A 251 6.52 12.95 -13.06
N CYS A 252 6.71 12.81 -14.37
CA CYS A 252 6.05 13.65 -15.38
C CYS A 252 4.79 12.99 -15.87
N TYR A 253 3.64 13.64 -15.68
CA TYR A 253 2.35 13.00 -15.93
C TYR A 253 2.18 12.55 -17.39
N GLU A 254 2.41 13.45 -18.37
CA GLU A 254 2.12 13.15 -19.77
C GLU A 254 2.95 11.98 -20.33
N PRO A 255 4.31 11.95 -20.23
CA PRO A 255 5.08 10.85 -20.78
C PRO A 255 4.81 9.53 -20.06
N THR A 256 4.68 9.54 -18.72
CA THR A 256 4.47 8.32 -17.95
C THR A 256 3.08 7.75 -18.19
N SER A 257 2.04 8.58 -18.21
CA SER A 257 0.67 8.12 -18.50
C SER A 257 0.55 7.54 -19.91
N ALA A 258 1.18 8.18 -20.92
CA ALA A 258 1.23 7.65 -22.28
C ALA A 258 1.95 6.30 -22.36
N ALA A 259 3.06 6.13 -21.64
CA ALA A 259 3.80 4.86 -21.58
C ALA A 259 2.95 3.75 -20.93
N ILE A 260 2.26 4.04 -19.81
CA ILE A 260 1.34 3.10 -19.16
C ILE A 260 0.23 2.67 -20.12
N MET A 261 -0.43 3.63 -20.76
CA MET A 261 -1.53 3.34 -21.70
C MET A 261 -1.04 2.53 -22.90
N THR A 262 0.12 2.86 -23.46
CA THR A 262 0.74 2.08 -24.55
C THR A 262 1.01 0.64 -24.11
N THR A 263 1.49 0.43 -22.89
CA THR A 263 1.75 -0.90 -22.32
C THR A 263 0.47 -1.72 -22.20
N ILE A 264 -0.63 -1.12 -21.78
CA ILE A 264 -1.95 -1.77 -21.68
C ILE A 264 -2.46 -2.16 -23.08
N HIS A 265 -2.47 -1.21 -24.03
CA HIS A 265 -2.99 -1.47 -25.38
C HIS A 265 -2.14 -2.44 -26.20
N ALA A 266 -0.84 -2.59 -25.92
CA ALA A 266 0.00 -3.56 -26.59
C ALA A 266 -0.42 -5.03 -26.36
N VAL A 267 -1.23 -5.28 -25.35
CA VAL A 267 -1.70 -6.62 -24.96
C VAL A 267 -3.14 -6.87 -25.43
N GLU A 268 -3.91 -5.82 -25.67
CA GLU A 268 -5.24 -5.99 -26.27
C GLU A 268 -5.04 -6.53 -27.69
N PRO A 269 -5.49 -7.78 -28.03
CA PRO A 269 -5.47 -8.22 -29.42
C PRO A 269 -6.26 -7.20 -30.23
N ALA A 270 -5.79 -6.88 -31.42
CA ALA A 270 -6.52 -6.09 -32.39
C ALA A 270 -7.87 -6.78 -32.66
N ALA A 271 -8.82 -6.61 -31.75
CA ALA A 271 -10.13 -7.20 -31.80
C ALA A 271 -11.00 -6.34 -32.71
N ALA A 272 -11.46 -6.98 -33.78
CA ALA A 272 -12.52 -6.58 -34.67
C ALA A 272 -12.17 -5.62 -35.81
N GLY A 273 -11.38 -6.13 -36.72
CA GLY A 273 -11.45 -5.71 -38.13
C GLY A 273 -11.77 -6.90 -38.99
N ALA A 274 -12.98 -7.49 -38.89
CA ALA A 274 -13.51 -8.44 -39.88
C ALA A 274 -14.98 -8.77 -39.54
N ALA A 275 -15.91 -8.04 -40.12
CA ALA A 275 -17.15 -8.56 -40.68
C ALA A 275 -17.87 -7.44 -41.41
#